data_b0b469ea0c57963c20ec92aad10b595c
#
_entry.id   b0b469ea0c57963c20ec92aad10b595c
#
_cell.length_a   1.000
_cell.length_b   1.000
_cell.length_c   1.000
_cell.angle_alpha   90.00
_cell.angle_beta   90.00
_cell.angle_gamma   90.00
#
_symmetry.space_group_name_H-M   'P 1'
#
loop_
_entity.id
_entity.type
_entity.pdbx_description
1 polymer ?
#
loop_
_entity_poly.entity_id
_entity_poly.type
_entity_poly.pdbx_seq_one_letter_code
_entity_poly.pdbx_strand_id
1 'polypeptide(L)'
;MEIELNGKSYQVNITYKNNKNMYLRIKDDLTIQITAPKNIPISRITKFVETNINYISKTLRQKEEKKLKKQNKFEYLGTIYGICYTNKKDIELGSTRAFIGKNANIDNWYRKKAKEVFPQIYNHCYDNFEKTIFKPELKIRKMKGKWGVCNITSRTITINLELIKYKPKYLEYVIYHELCHLKHPNHSSNFWNEVEKYVPNYKQIKKEMKNI
;
A
#
# COMPACT_ATOMS: atom_id res chain seq x y z
N MET A 1 17.56 -19.13 -13.90
CA MET A 1 18.96 -18.65 -13.89
C MET A 1 19.17 -17.89 -12.59
N GLU A 2 20.34 -17.96 -12.03
CA GLU A 2 20.71 -17.23 -10.82
C GLU A 2 21.92 -16.35 -11.09
N ILE A 3 22.01 -15.24 -10.37
CA ILE A 3 23.18 -14.38 -10.36
C ILE A 3 23.64 -14.17 -8.92
N GLU A 4 24.94 -14.17 -8.71
CA GLU A 4 25.54 -13.89 -7.41
C GLU A 4 26.03 -12.44 -7.36
N LEU A 5 25.60 -11.69 -6.33
CA LEU A 5 25.99 -10.32 -6.09
C LEU A 5 26.27 -10.11 -4.61
N ASN A 6 27.46 -9.63 -4.29
CA ASN A 6 27.88 -9.35 -2.91
C ASN A 6 27.70 -10.56 -1.96
N GLY A 7 28.01 -11.80 -2.44
CA GLY A 7 27.90 -13.03 -1.67
C GLY A 7 26.46 -13.51 -1.45
N LYS A 8 25.48 -12.99 -2.20
CA LYS A 8 24.09 -13.44 -2.18
C LYS A 8 23.64 -13.88 -3.56
N SER A 9 22.89 -14.98 -3.63
CA SER A 9 22.28 -15.48 -4.85
C SER A 9 20.88 -14.89 -5.04
N TYR A 10 20.59 -14.43 -6.26
CA TYR A 10 19.29 -13.86 -6.65
C TYR A 10 18.71 -14.61 -7.85
N GLN A 11 17.43 -14.95 -7.76
CA GLN A 11 16.73 -15.61 -8.86
C GLN A 11 16.45 -14.64 -10.01
N VAL A 12 16.77 -15.09 -11.23
CA VAL A 12 16.46 -14.38 -12.48
C VAL A 12 15.41 -15.19 -13.26
N ASN A 13 14.23 -14.64 -13.39
CA ASN A 13 13.15 -15.23 -14.16
C ASN A 13 13.06 -14.55 -15.53
N ILE A 14 13.17 -15.35 -16.59
CA ILE A 14 13.08 -14.88 -17.97
C ILE A 14 11.70 -15.21 -18.53
N THR A 15 11.04 -14.20 -19.11
CA THR A 15 9.74 -14.35 -19.78
C THR A 15 9.91 -13.90 -21.22
N TYR A 16 9.61 -14.79 -22.17
CA TYR A 16 9.67 -14.47 -23.58
C TYR A 16 8.34 -13.93 -24.07
N LYS A 17 8.38 -12.78 -24.77
CA LYS A 17 7.19 -12.11 -25.33
C LYS A 17 7.43 -11.66 -26.77
N ASN A 18 6.37 -11.29 -27.47
CA ASN A 18 6.46 -10.72 -28.82
C ASN A 18 6.76 -9.20 -28.74
N ASN A 19 7.96 -8.84 -28.32
CA ASN A 19 8.46 -7.47 -28.19
C ASN A 19 9.82 -7.33 -28.87
N LYS A 20 10.21 -6.10 -29.20
CA LYS A 20 11.50 -5.79 -29.86
C LYS A 20 12.65 -5.61 -28.86
N ASN A 21 12.36 -5.16 -27.65
CA ASN A 21 13.35 -4.78 -26.65
C ASN A 21 13.32 -5.72 -25.44
N MET A 22 14.46 -5.80 -24.74
CA MET A 22 14.55 -6.43 -23.42
C MET A 22 14.17 -5.43 -22.33
N TYR A 23 13.47 -5.91 -21.29
CA TYR A 23 13.10 -5.12 -20.12
C TYR A 23 13.53 -5.86 -18.87
N LEU A 24 14.06 -5.09 -17.91
CA LEU A 24 14.49 -5.60 -16.61
C LEU A 24 13.64 -4.95 -15.52
N ARG A 25 13.10 -5.77 -14.62
CA ARG A 25 12.35 -5.34 -13.45
C ARG A 25 12.75 -6.15 -12.23
N ILE A 26 12.99 -5.50 -11.11
CA ILE A 26 13.23 -6.16 -9.83
C ILE A 26 11.94 -6.09 -9.01
N LYS A 27 11.41 -7.28 -8.63
CA LYS A 27 10.20 -7.40 -7.82
C LYS A 27 10.49 -7.09 -6.34
N ASP A 28 9.44 -6.97 -5.54
CA ASP A 28 9.57 -6.70 -4.09
C ASP A 28 10.03 -7.92 -3.29
N ASP A 29 9.89 -9.11 -3.86
CA ASP A 29 10.48 -10.36 -3.35
C ASP A 29 11.98 -10.53 -3.69
N LEU A 30 12.59 -9.51 -4.30
CA LEU A 30 13.97 -9.46 -4.79
C LEU A 30 14.24 -10.32 -6.04
N THR A 31 13.21 -10.90 -6.66
CA THR A 31 13.34 -11.62 -7.92
C THR A 31 13.61 -10.64 -9.07
N ILE A 32 14.61 -10.95 -9.88
CA ILE A 32 14.94 -10.20 -11.09
C ILE A 32 14.12 -10.79 -12.23
N GLN A 33 13.21 -10.01 -12.81
CA GLN A 33 12.41 -10.43 -13.95
C GLN A 33 12.91 -9.76 -15.22
N ILE A 34 13.25 -10.57 -16.22
CA ILE A 34 13.64 -10.13 -17.56
C ILE A 34 12.53 -10.51 -18.53
N THR A 35 12.08 -9.54 -19.30
CA THR A 35 11.20 -9.80 -20.44
C THR A 35 12.03 -9.65 -21.71
N ALA A 36 12.08 -10.69 -22.54
CA ALA A 36 12.90 -10.76 -23.73
C ALA A 36 12.10 -11.15 -24.98
N PRO A 37 12.54 -10.80 -26.21
CA PRO A 37 11.99 -11.29 -27.45
C PRO A 37 12.08 -12.83 -27.57
N LYS A 38 11.11 -13.47 -28.26
CA LYS A 38 11.03 -14.92 -28.36
C LYS A 38 12.29 -15.62 -28.92
N ASN A 39 12.97 -14.99 -29.87
CA ASN A 39 14.09 -15.62 -30.60
C ASN A 39 15.47 -15.04 -30.21
N ILE A 40 15.61 -14.50 -29.02
CA ILE A 40 16.88 -13.93 -28.59
C ILE A 40 17.79 -15.02 -27.99
N PRO A 41 19.06 -15.10 -28.38
CA PRO A 41 20.02 -16.02 -27.79
C PRO A 41 20.25 -15.71 -26.29
N ILE A 42 20.43 -16.75 -25.48
CA ILE A 42 20.67 -16.61 -24.04
C ILE A 42 21.90 -15.74 -23.75
N SER A 43 22.93 -15.83 -24.59
CA SER A 43 24.15 -15.00 -24.48
C SER A 43 23.88 -13.50 -24.53
N ARG A 44 22.90 -13.06 -25.31
CA ARG A 44 22.46 -11.66 -25.32
C ARG A 44 21.74 -11.26 -24.03
N ILE A 45 20.99 -12.18 -23.44
CA ILE A 45 20.32 -11.95 -22.14
C ILE A 45 21.37 -11.84 -21.03
N THR A 46 22.39 -12.73 -21.03
CA THR A 46 23.51 -12.66 -20.09
C THR A 46 24.24 -11.33 -20.20
N LYS A 47 24.62 -10.92 -21.41
CA LYS A 47 25.27 -9.62 -21.64
C LYS A 47 24.40 -8.44 -21.20
N PHE A 48 23.08 -8.52 -21.40
CA PHE A 48 22.14 -7.50 -20.92
C PHE A 48 22.10 -7.40 -19.39
N VAL A 49 22.17 -8.52 -18.68
CA VAL A 49 22.28 -8.55 -17.22
C VAL A 49 23.58 -7.92 -16.76
N GLU A 50 24.71 -8.32 -17.36
CA GLU A 50 26.04 -7.79 -17.05
C GLU A 50 26.11 -6.27 -17.27
N THR A 51 25.62 -5.79 -18.40
CA THR A 51 25.58 -4.34 -18.69
C THR A 51 24.75 -3.56 -17.66
N ASN A 52 23.73 -4.19 -17.07
CA ASN A 52 22.86 -3.57 -16.08
C ASN A 52 23.20 -3.92 -14.63
N ILE A 53 24.36 -4.56 -14.37
CA ILE A 53 24.72 -5.12 -13.07
C ILE A 53 24.73 -4.04 -11.95
N ASN A 54 25.22 -2.84 -12.25
CA ASN A 54 25.25 -1.72 -11.30
C ASN A 54 23.85 -1.24 -10.93
N TYR A 55 22.93 -1.16 -11.91
CA TYR A 55 21.53 -0.83 -11.66
C TYR A 55 20.85 -1.92 -10.82
N ILE A 56 21.08 -3.19 -11.14
CA ILE A 56 20.55 -4.35 -10.42
C ILE A 56 21.02 -4.30 -8.96
N SER A 57 22.32 -4.20 -8.72
CA SER A 57 22.94 -4.18 -7.39
C SER A 57 22.39 -3.02 -6.55
N LYS A 58 22.35 -1.80 -7.10
CA LYS A 58 21.82 -0.61 -6.42
C LYS A 58 20.34 -0.79 -6.05
N THR A 59 19.53 -1.32 -6.97
CA THR A 59 18.08 -1.47 -6.75
C THR A 59 17.78 -2.58 -5.74
N LEU A 60 18.51 -3.72 -5.81
CA LEU A 60 18.39 -4.78 -4.83
C LEU A 60 18.73 -4.30 -3.43
N ARG A 61 19.87 -3.61 -3.25
CA ARG A 61 20.27 -3.01 -1.97
C ARG A 61 19.20 -2.07 -1.42
N GLN A 62 18.65 -1.17 -2.24
CA GLN A 62 17.59 -0.25 -1.82
C GLN A 62 16.32 -0.99 -1.38
N LYS A 63 15.95 -2.08 -2.08
CA LYS A 63 14.80 -2.89 -1.71
C LYS A 63 15.04 -3.72 -0.45
N GLU A 64 16.24 -4.26 -0.26
CA GLU A 64 16.63 -4.94 0.98
C GLU A 64 16.59 -3.99 2.18
N GLU A 65 17.18 -2.80 2.06
CA GLU A 65 17.15 -1.79 3.11
C GLU A 65 15.72 -1.37 3.47
N LYS A 66 14.86 -1.18 2.45
CA LYS A 66 13.42 -0.90 2.67
C LYS A 66 12.71 -2.06 3.37
N LYS A 67 13.02 -3.30 2.99
CA LYS A 67 12.45 -4.51 3.59
C LYS A 67 12.87 -4.65 5.06
N LEU A 68 14.15 -4.46 5.36
CA LEU A 68 14.69 -4.46 6.74
C LEU A 68 14.07 -3.35 7.60
N LYS A 69 13.97 -2.12 7.06
CA LYS A 69 13.30 -1.01 7.76
C LYS A 69 11.83 -1.29 8.04
N LYS A 70 11.14 -2.02 7.13
CA LYS A 70 9.73 -2.38 7.27
C LYS A 70 9.52 -3.55 8.25
N GLN A 71 10.45 -4.50 8.30
CA GLN A 71 10.38 -5.66 9.19
C GLN A 71 10.54 -5.30 10.69
N ASN A 72 11.23 -4.20 10.99
CA ASN A 72 11.51 -3.77 12.37
C ASN A 72 10.56 -2.67 12.88
N LYS A 73 9.48 -2.37 12.13
CA LYS A 73 8.54 -1.31 12.48
C LYS A 73 7.12 -1.84 12.49
N PHE A 74 6.41 -1.51 13.55
CA PHE A 74 4.98 -1.73 13.66
C PHE A 74 4.29 -0.36 13.63
N GLU A 75 3.39 -0.16 12.68
CA GLU A 75 2.74 1.12 12.44
C GLU A 75 1.25 1.03 12.81
N TYR A 76 0.77 1.98 13.61
CA TYR A 76 -0.64 2.06 13.98
C TYR A 76 -1.06 3.52 14.20
N LEU A 77 -2.10 3.96 13.50
CA LEU A 77 -2.67 5.32 13.52
C LEU A 77 -1.60 6.43 13.37
N GLY A 78 -0.59 6.16 12.52
CA GLY A 78 0.50 7.09 12.23
C GLY A 78 1.64 7.09 13.25
N THR A 79 1.54 6.29 14.30
CA THR A 79 2.63 6.07 15.25
C THR A 79 3.46 4.87 14.82
N ILE A 80 4.77 5.03 14.89
CA ILE A 80 5.74 3.97 14.58
C ILE A 80 6.26 3.40 15.88
N TYR A 81 6.09 2.10 16.07
CA TYR A 81 6.56 1.36 17.23
C TYR A 81 7.75 0.47 16.85
N GLY A 82 8.76 0.39 17.71
CA GLY A 82 9.77 -0.65 17.63
C GLY A 82 9.18 -2.01 17.98
N ILE A 83 9.53 -3.06 17.24
CA ILE A 83 9.01 -4.41 17.52
C ILE A 83 9.80 -5.07 18.64
N CYS A 84 9.07 -5.66 19.59
CA CYS A 84 9.59 -6.55 20.62
C CYS A 84 8.81 -7.87 20.59
N TYR A 85 9.48 -8.97 20.29
CA TYR A 85 8.83 -10.29 20.29
C TYR A 85 8.74 -10.84 21.71
N THR A 86 7.59 -11.42 22.06
CA THR A 86 7.30 -11.95 23.39
C THR A 86 6.70 -13.35 23.32
N ASN A 87 6.65 -14.03 24.45
CA ASN A 87 5.97 -15.34 24.58
C ASN A 87 4.43 -15.22 24.80
N LYS A 88 3.90 -13.97 24.84
CA LYS A 88 2.46 -13.73 24.90
C LYS A 88 1.77 -14.19 23.61
N LYS A 89 0.44 -14.32 23.64
CA LYS A 89 -0.36 -14.76 22.47
C LYS A 89 -0.77 -13.59 21.58
N ASP A 90 -0.92 -12.39 22.13
CA ASP A 90 -1.49 -11.21 21.46
C ASP A 90 -0.45 -10.14 21.14
N ILE A 91 -0.92 -9.05 20.50
CA ILE A 91 -0.16 -7.85 20.24
C ILE A 91 -0.60 -6.77 21.22
N GLU A 92 0.33 -6.26 22.01
CA GLU A 92 0.12 -5.15 22.94
C GLU A 92 0.96 -3.95 22.51
N LEU A 93 0.37 -2.74 22.59
CA LEU A 93 1.08 -1.50 22.30
C LEU A 93 1.49 -0.83 23.62
N GLY A 94 2.78 -0.59 23.77
CA GLY A 94 3.32 0.31 24.79
C GLY A 94 3.50 1.74 24.23
N SER A 95 4.23 2.59 24.92
CA SER A 95 4.46 3.98 24.49
C SER A 95 5.30 4.09 23.21
N THR A 96 6.34 3.27 23.06
CA THR A 96 7.27 3.30 21.92
C THR A 96 7.50 1.95 21.27
N ARG A 97 6.97 0.86 21.85
CA ARG A 97 7.18 -0.51 21.38
C ARG A 97 5.87 -1.26 21.22
N ALA A 98 5.80 -2.07 20.17
CA ALA A 98 4.76 -3.07 19.99
C ALA A 98 5.32 -4.44 20.45
N PHE A 99 4.67 -5.03 21.44
CA PHE A 99 4.98 -6.35 21.97
C PHE A 99 4.18 -7.39 21.17
N ILE A 100 4.88 -8.12 20.30
CA ILE A 100 4.24 -9.07 19.38
C ILE A 100 4.46 -10.48 19.90
N GLY A 101 3.39 -11.17 20.18
CA GLY A 101 3.43 -12.57 20.59
C GLY A 101 3.94 -13.48 19.47
N LYS A 102 4.64 -14.56 19.84
CA LYS A 102 5.33 -15.47 18.91
C LYS A 102 4.40 -16.06 17.83
N ASN A 103 3.12 -16.24 18.15
CA ASN A 103 2.10 -16.78 17.25
C ASN A 103 1.01 -15.74 16.90
N ALA A 104 1.25 -14.45 17.17
CA ALA A 104 0.27 -13.41 16.90
C ALA A 104 0.11 -13.17 15.40
N ASN A 105 -1.14 -13.15 14.94
CA ASN A 105 -1.45 -12.81 13.56
C ASN A 105 -1.64 -11.30 13.42
N ILE A 106 -0.62 -10.63 12.89
CA ILE A 106 -0.59 -9.16 12.71
C ILE A 106 -1.74 -8.69 11.79
N ASP A 107 -2.03 -9.42 10.72
CA ASP A 107 -3.14 -9.07 9.80
C ASP A 107 -4.50 -9.13 10.50
N ASN A 108 -4.73 -10.13 11.34
CA ASN A 108 -5.96 -10.24 12.12
C ASN A 108 -6.07 -9.13 13.17
N TRP A 109 -4.96 -8.77 13.80
CA TRP A 109 -4.93 -7.66 14.74
C TRP A 109 -5.31 -6.33 14.07
N TYR A 110 -4.72 -6.03 12.89
CA TYR A 110 -5.11 -4.85 12.13
C TYR A 110 -6.57 -4.88 11.70
N ARG A 111 -7.11 -6.03 11.29
CA ARG A 111 -8.54 -6.18 10.95
C ARG A 111 -9.44 -5.88 12.14
N LYS A 112 -9.08 -6.39 13.32
CA LYS A 112 -9.82 -6.12 14.57
C LYS A 112 -9.79 -4.63 14.88
N LYS A 113 -8.61 -4.00 14.86
CA LYS A 113 -8.44 -2.57 15.12
C LYS A 113 -9.16 -1.69 14.09
N ALA A 114 -9.13 -2.05 12.82
CA ALA A 114 -9.84 -1.31 11.79
C ALA A 114 -11.37 -1.40 11.97
N LYS A 115 -11.91 -2.54 12.40
CA LYS A 115 -13.34 -2.68 12.73
C LYS A 115 -13.77 -1.83 13.92
N GLU A 116 -12.84 -1.53 14.84
CA GLU A 116 -13.09 -0.64 15.98
C GLU A 116 -13.02 0.83 15.57
N VAL A 117 -12.01 1.23 14.78
CA VAL A 117 -11.68 2.63 14.50
C VAL A 117 -12.42 3.18 13.27
N PHE A 118 -12.45 2.43 12.16
CA PHE A 118 -12.97 2.97 10.89
C PHE A 118 -14.45 3.36 10.94
N PRO A 119 -15.35 2.58 11.59
CA PRO A 119 -16.74 2.99 11.71
C PRO A 119 -16.93 4.30 12.48
N GLN A 120 -16.12 4.57 13.49
CA GLN A 120 -16.19 5.80 14.27
C GLN A 120 -15.87 7.02 13.41
N ILE A 121 -14.73 6.96 12.67
CA ILE A 121 -14.31 8.03 11.77
C ILE A 121 -15.31 8.16 10.59
N TYR A 122 -15.77 7.04 10.03
CA TYR A 122 -16.77 7.04 8.96
C TYR A 122 -18.07 7.71 9.38
N ASN A 123 -18.58 7.37 10.57
CA ASN A 123 -19.80 7.99 11.09
C ASN A 123 -19.60 9.48 11.29
N HIS A 124 -18.49 9.89 11.89
CA HIS A 124 -18.17 11.31 12.06
C HIS A 124 -18.11 12.04 10.70
N CYS A 125 -17.42 11.49 9.71
CA CYS A 125 -17.39 12.11 8.38
C CYS A 125 -18.76 12.16 7.72
N TYR A 126 -19.56 11.09 7.82
CA TYR A 126 -20.88 11.05 7.23
C TYR A 126 -21.86 12.03 7.93
N ASP A 127 -21.81 12.16 9.24
CA ASP A 127 -22.68 13.06 10.00
C ASP A 127 -22.38 14.54 9.69
N ASN A 128 -21.15 14.84 9.29
CA ASN A 128 -20.73 16.17 8.82
C ASN A 128 -20.89 16.34 7.29
N PHE A 129 -21.19 15.27 6.56
CA PHE A 129 -21.46 15.34 5.14
C PHE A 129 -22.94 15.71 4.90
N GLU A 130 -23.25 16.26 3.73
CA GLU A 130 -24.60 16.73 3.42
C GLU A 130 -25.64 15.60 3.53
N LYS A 131 -26.62 15.78 4.43
CA LYS A 131 -27.58 14.74 4.87
C LYS A 131 -28.62 14.28 3.82
N THR A 132 -28.58 14.81 2.61
CA THR A 132 -29.53 14.44 1.53
C THR A 132 -29.24 13.11 0.85
N ILE A 133 -28.12 12.49 1.18
CA ILE A 133 -27.66 11.26 0.55
C ILE A 133 -27.83 10.10 1.54
N PHE A 134 -28.32 8.95 1.03
CA PHE A 134 -28.38 7.72 1.84
C PHE A 134 -26.98 7.32 2.35
N LYS A 135 -26.92 6.77 3.55
CA LYS A 135 -25.67 6.30 4.16
C LYS A 135 -25.21 5.01 3.52
N PRO A 136 -24.07 5.00 2.80
CA PRO A 136 -23.53 3.75 2.25
C PRO A 136 -23.08 2.79 3.35
N GLU A 137 -23.10 1.50 3.03
CA GLU A 137 -22.50 0.48 3.89
C GLU A 137 -20.97 0.60 3.85
N LEU A 138 -20.32 0.68 5.00
CA LEU A 138 -18.87 0.67 5.10
C LEU A 138 -18.32 -0.76 4.99
N LYS A 139 -17.42 -0.99 4.03
CA LYS A 139 -16.65 -2.23 3.90
C LYS A 139 -15.16 -1.97 4.10
N ILE A 140 -14.49 -2.89 4.78
CA ILE A 140 -13.04 -2.80 5.04
C ILE A 140 -12.37 -3.98 4.34
N ARG A 141 -11.48 -3.70 3.39
CA ARG A 141 -10.76 -4.73 2.63
C ARG A 141 -9.30 -4.36 2.45
N LYS A 142 -8.41 -5.34 2.39
CA LYS A 142 -7.03 -5.13 1.94
C LYS A 142 -7.03 -5.03 0.42
N MET A 143 -6.65 -3.87 -0.12
CA MET A 143 -6.68 -3.59 -1.56
C MET A 143 -5.28 -3.25 -2.07
N LYS A 144 -5.01 -3.57 -3.34
CA LYS A 144 -3.79 -3.13 -4.05
C LYS A 144 -4.10 -1.94 -4.94
N GLY A 145 -3.30 -0.87 -4.84
CA GLY A 145 -3.35 0.28 -5.75
C GLY A 145 -4.52 1.25 -5.56
N LYS A 146 -5.38 1.04 -4.54
CA LYS A 146 -6.49 1.94 -4.21
C LYS A 146 -6.62 2.11 -2.70
N TRP A 147 -6.97 3.31 -2.25
CA TRP A 147 -7.23 3.62 -0.85
C TRP A 147 -8.71 3.50 -0.47
N GLY A 148 -9.59 3.77 -1.44
CA GLY A 148 -11.03 3.64 -1.30
C GLY A 148 -11.70 3.28 -2.62
N VAL A 149 -12.97 2.90 -2.56
CA VAL A 149 -13.87 2.68 -3.69
C VAL A 149 -15.29 2.97 -3.27
N CYS A 150 -15.96 3.88 -3.97
CA CYS A 150 -17.39 4.09 -3.87
C CYS A 150 -18.11 3.26 -4.95
N ASN A 151 -19.14 2.52 -4.56
CA ASN A 151 -20.06 1.85 -5.48
C ASN A 151 -21.48 2.36 -5.22
N ILE A 152 -21.96 3.21 -6.11
CA ILE A 152 -23.28 3.85 -6.00
C ILE A 152 -24.39 2.80 -6.14
N THR A 153 -24.25 1.85 -7.06
CA THR A 153 -25.28 0.84 -7.33
C THR A 153 -25.49 -0.08 -6.11
N SER A 154 -24.41 -0.57 -5.50
CA SER A 154 -24.48 -1.42 -4.32
C SER A 154 -24.57 -0.64 -3.01
N ARG A 155 -24.57 0.70 -3.08
CA ARG A 155 -24.59 1.61 -1.92
C ARG A 155 -23.51 1.26 -0.88
N THR A 156 -22.28 1.07 -1.35
CA THR A 156 -21.17 0.68 -0.47
C THR A 156 -19.94 1.57 -0.67
N ILE A 157 -19.26 1.89 0.43
CA ILE A 157 -17.92 2.48 0.43
C ILE A 157 -16.95 1.46 1.00
N THR A 158 -15.97 1.05 0.19
CA THR A 158 -14.93 0.13 0.62
C THR A 158 -13.65 0.90 0.91
N ILE A 159 -13.12 0.78 2.12
CA ILE A 159 -11.90 1.45 2.58
C ILE A 159 -10.78 0.42 2.72
N ASN A 160 -9.57 0.81 2.32
CA ASN A 160 -8.41 -0.06 2.40
C ASN A 160 -7.94 -0.23 3.84
N LEU A 161 -7.85 -1.49 4.28
CA LEU A 161 -7.35 -1.87 5.61
C LEU A 161 -6.00 -1.25 5.95
N GLU A 162 -5.12 -1.05 4.96
CA GLU A 162 -3.77 -0.50 5.18
C GLU A 162 -3.80 0.92 5.79
N LEU A 163 -4.92 1.66 5.65
CA LEU A 163 -5.08 2.99 6.26
C LEU A 163 -5.01 2.98 7.78
N ILE A 164 -5.25 1.84 8.43
CA ILE A 164 -5.12 1.70 9.89
C ILE A 164 -3.69 1.98 10.40
N LYS A 165 -2.70 1.86 9.54
CA LYS A 165 -1.30 2.11 9.86
C LYS A 165 -0.95 3.59 9.87
N TYR A 166 -1.70 4.40 9.15
CA TYR A 166 -1.39 5.81 8.89
C TYR A 166 -2.21 6.76 9.77
N LYS A 167 -1.84 8.05 9.74
CA LYS A 167 -2.55 9.08 10.52
C LYS A 167 -4.03 9.13 10.15
N PRO A 168 -4.93 9.30 11.12
CA PRO A 168 -6.39 9.35 10.88
C PRO A 168 -6.82 10.33 9.78
N LYS A 169 -6.12 11.45 9.62
CA LYS A 169 -6.41 12.43 8.56
C LYS A 169 -6.43 11.84 7.14
N TYR A 170 -5.67 10.75 6.89
CA TYR A 170 -5.69 10.10 5.57
C TYR A 170 -6.95 9.24 5.38
N LEU A 171 -7.39 8.58 6.45
CA LEU A 171 -8.65 7.85 6.45
C LEU A 171 -9.84 8.81 6.25
N GLU A 172 -9.87 9.92 6.99
CA GLU A 172 -10.89 10.98 6.84
C GLU A 172 -10.93 11.52 5.40
N TYR A 173 -9.77 11.86 4.84
CA TYR A 173 -9.69 12.30 3.45
C TYR A 173 -10.24 11.28 2.46
N VAL A 174 -9.87 9.99 2.60
CA VAL A 174 -10.37 8.94 1.71
C VAL A 174 -11.89 8.77 1.88
N ILE A 175 -12.41 8.81 3.10
CA ILE A 175 -13.85 8.71 3.34
C ILE A 175 -14.60 9.87 2.65
N TYR A 176 -14.17 11.12 2.84
CA TYR A 176 -14.80 12.26 2.16
C TYR A 176 -14.67 12.17 0.64
N HIS A 177 -13.53 11.71 0.14
CA HIS A 177 -13.32 11.45 -1.29
C HIS A 177 -14.36 10.46 -1.85
N GLU A 178 -14.59 9.34 -1.15
CA GLU A 178 -15.57 8.33 -1.57
C GLU A 178 -17.02 8.82 -1.38
N LEU A 179 -17.32 9.62 -0.35
CA LEU A 179 -18.63 10.24 -0.17
C LEU A 179 -18.92 11.24 -1.28
N CYS A 180 -17.94 12.04 -1.72
CA CYS A 180 -18.10 12.98 -2.83
C CYS A 180 -18.44 12.28 -4.15
N HIS A 181 -18.03 11.02 -4.36
CA HIS A 181 -18.42 10.23 -5.52
C HIS A 181 -19.91 9.92 -5.59
N LEU A 182 -20.64 10.00 -4.48
CA LEU A 182 -22.12 9.88 -4.49
C LEU A 182 -22.79 11.03 -5.24
N LYS A 183 -22.16 12.21 -5.30
CA LYS A 183 -22.64 13.39 -6.04
C LYS A 183 -21.96 13.55 -7.40
N HIS A 184 -20.68 13.27 -7.46
CA HIS A 184 -19.81 13.52 -8.60
C HIS A 184 -19.06 12.24 -8.99
N PRO A 185 -19.57 11.43 -9.96
CA PRO A 185 -18.96 10.14 -10.32
C PRO A 185 -17.52 10.24 -10.84
N ASN A 186 -17.16 11.36 -11.41
CA ASN A 186 -15.85 11.64 -11.98
C ASN A 186 -15.10 12.74 -11.21
N HIS A 187 -13.78 12.78 -11.34
CA HIS A 187 -12.91 13.76 -10.68
C HIS A 187 -12.88 15.11 -11.42
N SER A 188 -14.04 15.67 -11.74
CA SER A 188 -14.21 17.00 -12.34
C SER A 188 -13.85 18.13 -11.35
N SER A 189 -13.86 19.38 -11.83
CA SER A 189 -13.67 20.54 -10.95
C SER A 189 -14.71 20.57 -9.83
N ASN A 190 -15.98 20.22 -10.12
CA ASN A 190 -17.06 20.18 -9.12
C ASN A 190 -16.77 19.14 -8.04
N PHE A 191 -16.22 17.97 -8.40
CA PHE A 191 -15.79 16.96 -7.44
C PHE A 191 -14.73 17.51 -6.47
N TRP A 192 -13.69 18.15 -7.01
CA TRP A 192 -12.62 18.68 -6.16
C TRP A 192 -13.05 19.86 -5.31
N ASN A 193 -13.96 20.69 -5.81
CA ASN A 193 -14.57 21.77 -5.03
C ASN A 193 -15.40 21.18 -3.87
N GLU A 194 -16.10 20.08 -4.10
CA GLU A 194 -16.86 19.40 -3.05
C GLU A 194 -15.93 18.80 -1.98
N VAL A 195 -14.84 18.12 -2.40
CA VAL A 195 -13.82 17.58 -1.46
C VAL A 195 -13.20 18.70 -0.63
N GLU A 196 -12.90 19.85 -1.24
CA GLU A 196 -12.26 20.99 -0.58
C GLU A 196 -13.10 21.59 0.55
N LYS A 197 -14.45 21.50 0.48
CA LYS A 197 -15.35 21.94 1.56
C LYS A 197 -15.10 21.18 2.86
N TYR A 198 -14.85 19.88 2.79
CA TYR A 198 -14.66 18.99 3.95
C TYR A 198 -13.20 18.82 4.33
N VAL A 199 -12.31 18.90 3.35
CA VAL A 199 -10.87 18.72 3.53
C VAL A 199 -10.12 19.84 2.79
N PRO A 200 -10.04 21.06 3.36
CA PRO A 200 -9.44 22.21 2.68
C PRO A 200 -7.99 21.99 2.23
N ASN A 201 -7.25 21.18 2.95
CA ASN A 201 -5.85 20.85 2.64
C ASN A 201 -5.68 19.54 1.86
N TYR A 202 -6.71 19.08 1.13
CA TYR A 202 -6.69 17.80 0.41
C TYR A 202 -5.54 17.65 -0.58
N LYS A 203 -5.09 18.76 -1.21
CA LYS A 203 -3.96 18.74 -2.16
C LYS A 203 -2.67 18.30 -1.49
N GLN A 204 -2.42 18.79 -0.27
CA GLN A 204 -1.27 18.39 0.54
C GLN A 204 -1.39 16.92 0.97
N ILE A 205 -2.55 16.51 1.50
CA ILE A 205 -2.81 15.13 1.93
C ILE A 205 -2.61 14.17 0.75
N LYS A 206 -3.15 14.49 -0.42
CA LYS A 206 -2.97 13.69 -1.64
C LYS A 206 -1.51 13.55 -2.05
N LYS A 207 -0.69 14.62 -1.89
CA LYS A 207 0.76 14.58 -2.14
C LYS A 207 1.48 13.68 -1.13
N GLU A 208 1.13 13.79 0.15
CA GLU A 208 1.68 12.94 1.21
C GLU A 208 1.36 11.46 0.95
N MET A 209 0.12 11.14 0.55
CA MET A 209 -0.34 9.78 0.27
C MET A 209 0.30 9.12 -0.96
N LYS A 210 0.94 9.86 -1.84
CA LYS A 210 1.74 9.28 -2.95
C LYS A 210 3.04 8.64 -2.48
N ASN A 211 3.51 8.98 -1.29
CA ASN A 211 4.78 8.54 -0.72
C ASN A 211 4.63 7.42 0.32
N ILE A 212 3.42 6.92 0.54
CA ILE A 212 3.08 5.88 1.52
C ILE A 212 2.58 4.60 0.85
#